data_cc95cf86569ad28bc59fb362c5d3dd89
#
_entry.id   cc95cf86569ad28bc59fb362c5d3dd89
#
_cell.length_a   1.000
_cell.length_b   1.000
_cell.length_c   1.000
_cell.angle_alpha   90.00
_cell.angle_beta   90.00
_cell.angle_gamma   90.00
#
_symmetry.space_group_name_H-M   'P 1'
#
loop_
_entity.id
_entity.type
_entity.pdbx_description
1 polymer ?
#
loop_
_entity_poly.entity_id
_entity_poly.type
_entity_poly.pdbx_seq_one_letter_code
_entity_poly.pdbx_strand_id
1 'polypeptide(L)'
;MVTAMVAPGVFEMCHYLCEIQNTMINFYEEPEAMHELIEYITEWELKWAEQICTYMKPDVVFHHDDWGTQKSTFISVDMFREFFMDSYKRIYGYYHDHGVELIIHHNDSYSATLVPTMIEMGIDVWQGCMSVNDLPKLIKEYGKDITFMGGIDNGKVDRFDWNQEMIEESTDQLCRDCGKLYFIPCTTHGLNFSCIPGVYEAVDQEIDKMTKEMF
;
A
#
# COMPACT_ATOMS: atom_id res chain seq x y z
N MET A 1 1.69 14.38 -14.93
CA MET A 1 0.88 13.58 -13.97
C MET A 1 1.00 14.23 -12.61
N VAL A 2 -0.13 14.55 -11.99
CA VAL A 2 -0.22 15.16 -10.66
C VAL A 2 -0.68 14.07 -9.69
N THR A 3 0.07 13.84 -8.62
CA THR A 3 -0.28 12.88 -7.57
C THR A 3 -0.63 13.62 -6.29
N ALA A 4 -1.82 13.37 -5.74
CA ALA A 4 -2.18 13.82 -4.41
C ALA A 4 -1.83 12.72 -3.38
N MET A 5 -1.17 13.10 -2.29
CA MET A 5 -0.90 12.20 -1.16
C MET A 5 -1.94 12.43 -0.07
N VAL A 6 -2.59 11.36 0.36
CA VAL A 6 -3.58 11.33 1.43
C VAL A 6 -3.11 10.38 2.52
N ALA A 7 -2.95 10.89 3.73
CA ALA A 7 -2.51 10.13 4.90
C ALA A 7 -2.88 10.91 6.19
N PRO A 8 -3.18 10.23 7.28
CA PRO A 8 -3.45 8.79 7.38
C PRO A 8 -4.82 8.41 6.83
N GLY A 9 -5.03 7.13 6.51
CA GLY A 9 -6.31 6.60 6.09
C GLY A 9 -7.24 6.24 7.25
N VAL A 10 -8.38 5.64 6.92
CA VAL A 10 -9.49 5.41 7.88
C VAL A 10 -9.08 4.53 9.06
N PHE A 11 -8.33 3.44 8.79
CA PHE A 11 -7.89 2.52 9.84
C PHE A 11 -6.89 3.19 10.79
N GLU A 12 -5.88 3.85 10.24
CA GLU A 12 -4.87 4.55 11.04
C GLU A 12 -5.49 5.70 11.86
N MET A 13 -6.45 6.43 11.30
CA MET A 13 -7.19 7.46 12.06
C MET A 13 -7.91 6.89 13.28
N CYS A 14 -8.52 5.69 13.16
CA CYS A 14 -9.15 5.04 14.30
C CYS A 14 -8.14 4.81 15.44
N HIS A 15 -6.98 4.23 15.13
CA HIS A 15 -6.00 3.94 16.19
C HIS A 15 -5.18 5.16 16.64
N TYR A 16 -5.09 6.22 15.86
CA TYR A 16 -4.52 7.49 16.34
C TYR A 16 -5.44 8.18 17.34
N LEU A 17 -6.76 8.03 17.17
CA LEU A 17 -7.75 8.62 18.08
C LEU A 17 -7.98 7.77 19.34
N CYS A 18 -7.95 6.43 19.21
CA CYS A 18 -8.33 5.52 20.29
C CYS A 18 -7.15 4.73 20.88
N GLU A 19 -5.92 4.89 20.38
CA GLU A 19 -4.76 4.02 20.59
C GLU A 19 -4.98 2.61 20.01
N ILE A 20 -3.91 1.97 19.49
CA ILE A 20 -4.02 0.71 18.74
C ILE A 20 -4.65 -0.43 19.56
N GLN A 21 -4.30 -0.56 20.84
CA GLN A 21 -4.86 -1.62 21.69
C GLN A 21 -6.36 -1.45 21.92
N ASN A 22 -6.79 -0.23 22.25
CA ASN A 22 -8.20 0.08 22.46
C ASN A 22 -8.99 -0.09 21.16
N THR A 23 -8.46 0.33 20.03
CA THR A 23 -9.10 0.12 18.72
C THR A 23 -9.36 -1.36 18.45
N MET A 24 -8.35 -2.23 18.70
CA MET A 24 -8.52 -3.68 18.52
C MET A 24 -9.56 -4.28 19.46
N ILE A 25 -9.61 -3.84 20.71
CA ILE A 25 -10.57 -4.30 21.71
C ILE A 25 -11.98 -3.82 21.34
N ASN A 26 -12.12 -2.55 20.94
CA ASN A 26 -13.40 -1.92 20.66
C ASN A 26 -14.13 -2.49 19.44
N PHE A 27 -13.43 -3.09 18.48
CA PHE A 27 -14.09 -3.86 17.43
C PHE A 27 -14.97 -5.01 17.97
N TYR A 28 -14.66 -5.53 19.14
CA TYR A 28 -15.40 -6.61 19.81
C TYR A 28 -16.33 -6.12 20.91
N GLU A 29 -15.90 -5.13 21.69
CA GLU A 29 -16.62 -4.69 22.88
C GLU A 29 -17.59 -3.54 22.59
N GLU A 30 -17.27 -2.68 21.61
CA GLU A 30 -18.03 -1.48 21.27
C GLU A 30 -18.20 -1.33 19.73
N PRO A 31 -18.69 -2.38 19.01
CA PRO A 31 -18.73 -2.37 17.54
C PRO A 31 -19.58 -1.24 16.97
N GLU A 32 -20.71 -0.89 17.62
CA GLU A 32 -21.56 0.20 17.16
C GLU A 32 -20.84 1.56 17.23
N ALA A 33 -20.10 1.81 18.31
CA ALA A 33 -19.31 3.03 18.44
C ALA A 33 -18.15 3.08 17.43
N MET A 34 -17.55 1.91 17.10
CA MET A 34 -16.53 1.84 16.05
C MET A 34 -17.12 2.11 14.67
N HIS A 35 -18.31 1.60 14.36
CA HIS A 35 -18.99 1.96 13.11
C HIS A 35 -19.30 3.47 13.03
N GLU A 36 -19.77 4.09 14.11
CA GLU A 36 -20.00 5.52 14.16
C GLU A 36 -18.71 6.34 13.96
N LEU A 37 -17.60 5.92 14.58
CA LEU A 37 -16.29 6.56 14.43
C LEU A 37 -15.79 6.45 12.98
N ILE A 38 -15.86 5.25 12.41
CA ILE A 38 -15.41 4.97 11.03
C ILE A 38 -16.25 5.79 10.02
N GLU A 39 -17.56 5.85 10.22
CA GLU A 39 -18.42 6.68 9.37
C GLU A 39 -18.06 8.16 9.48
N TYR A 40 -17.81 8.67 10.70
CA TYR A 40 -17.39 10.05 10.89
C TYR A 40 -16.07 10.37 10.15
N ILE A 41 -15.09 9.46 10.24
CA ILE A 41 -13.81 9.60 9.54
C ILE A 41 -14.01 9.54 8.02
N THR A 42 -14.84 8.60 7.54
CA THR A 42 -15.19 8.46 6.12
C THR A 42 -15.78 9.72 5.54
N GLU A 43 -16.75 10.32 6.24
CA GLU A 43 -17.37 11.58 5.83
C GLU A 43 -16.37 12.76 5.84
N TRP A 44 -15.42 12.74 6.76
CA TRP A 44 -14.32 13.71 6.78
C TRP A 44 -13.39 13.53 5.59
N GLU A 45 -12.98 12.30 5.28
CA GLU A 45 -12.13 12.01 4.12
C GLU A 45 -12.83 12.33 2.79
N LEU A 46 -14.13 12.08 2.67
CA LEU A 46 -14.90 12.45 1.48
C LEU A 46 -14.92 13.97 1.26
N LYS A 47 -15.05 14.77 2.32
CA LYS A 47 -14.92 16.23 2.21
C LYS A 47 -13.51 16.66 1.81
N TRP A 48 -12.50 15.96 2.27
CA TRP A 48 -11.12 16.20 1.87
C TRP A 48 -10.91 15.83 0.40
N ALA A 49 -11.43 14.68 -0.03
CA ALA A 49 -11.41 14.26 -1.43
C ALA A 49 -12.09 15.30 -2.36
N GLU A 50 -13.21 15.89 -1.93
CA GLU A 50 -13.87 16.99 -2.65
C GLU A 50 -12.93 18.18 -2.87
N GLN A 51 -12.20 18.59 -1.83
CA GLN A 51 -11.26 19.71 -1.93
C GLN A 51 -10.07 19.34 -2.87
N ILE A 52 -9.54 18.13 -2.73
CA ILE A 52 -8.45 17.63 -3.58
C ILE A 52 -8.88 17.61 -5.05
N CYS A 53 -10.00 17.01 -5.37
CA CYS A 53 -10.53 16.94 -6.73
C CYS A 53 -10.87 18.31 -7.32
N THR A 54 -11.40 19.22 -6.49
CA THR A 54 -11.77 20.57 -6.93
C THR A 54 -10.55 21.42 -7.27
N TYR A 55 -9.54 21.45 -6.41
CA TYR A 55 -8.44 22.39 -6.49
C TYR A 55 -7.15 21.84 -7.05
N MET A 56 -6.81 20.58 -6.75
CA MET A 56 -5.58 19.94 -7.26
C MET A 56 -5.83 19.22 -8.57
N LYS A 57 -6.99 18.62 -8.78
CA LYS A 57 -7.36 17.82 -9.96
C LYS A 57 -6.28 16.79 -10.28
N PRO A 58 -5.98 15.87 -9.35
CA PRO A 58 -4.90 14.93 -9.53
C PRO A 58 -5.25 13.86 -10.55
N ASP A 59 -4.23 13.38 -11.27
CA ASP A 59 -4.34 12.19 -12.11
C ASP A 59 -4.31 10.90 -11.26
N VAL A 60 -3.62 10.97 -10.11
CA VAL A 60 -3.37 9.83 -9.22
C VAL A 60 -3.58 10.24 -7.76
N VAL A 61 -4.19 9.38 -6.98
CA VAL A 61 -4.19 9.46 -5.51
C VAL A 61 -3.27 8.40 -4.93
N PHE A 62 -2.34 8.81 -4.09
CA PHE A 62 -1.52 7.95 -3.24
C PHE A 62 -2.10 8.00 -1.83
N HIS A 63 -2.79 6.95 -1.44
CA HIS A 63 -3.46 6.83 -0.15
C HIS A 63 -2.70 5.92 0.80
N HIS A 64 -2.37 6.39 1.98
CA HIS A 64 -1.57 5.66 2.96
C HIS A 64 -2.44 5.19 4.12
N ASP A 65 -2.46 3.87 4.36
CA ASP A 65 -3.11 3.27 5.51
C ASP A 65 -2.61 1.84 5.75
N ASP A 66 -1.93 1.61 6.87
CA ASP A 66 -1.32 0.32 7.20
C ASP A 66 -2.28 -0.58 7.98
N TRP A 67 -2.53 -1.78 7.47
CA TRP A 67 -3.55 -2.70 7.98
C TRP A 67 -2.99 -3.90 8.74
N GLY A 68 -1.70 -3.91 9.02
CA GLY A 68 -1.09 -5.06 9.64
C GLY A 68 0.35 -4.85 10.11
N THR A 69 0.96 -5.96 10.41
CA THR A 69 2.38 -6.08 10.74
C THR A 69 3.10 -6.88 9.65
N GLN A 70 4.38 -7.14 9.81
CA GLN A 70 5.14 -8.04 8.91
C GLN A 70 4.67 -9.50 8.98
N LYS A 71 3.77 -9.88 9.87
CA LYS A 71 3.35 -11.27 10.10
C LYS A 71 1.89 -11.54 9.79
N SER A 72 1.03 -10.55 9.99
CA SER A 72 -0.42 -10.68 9.82
C SER A 72 -1.08 -9.31 9.72
N THR A 73 -2.30 -9.29 9.15
CA THR A 73 -3.23 -8.18 9.33
C THR A 73 -3.57 -8.01 10.82
N PHE A 74 -3.93 -6.78 11.22
CA PHE A 74 -4.36 -6.48 12.60
C PHE A 74 -5.69 -7.13 12.95
N ILE A 75 -6.59 -7.21 11.98
CA ILE A 75 -7.92 -7.83 12.09
C ILE A 75 -8.13 -8.86 10.98
N SER A 76 -9.11 -9.75 11.17
CA SER A 76 -9.45 -10.75 10.15
C SER A 76 -10.01 -10.10 8.89
N VAL A 77 -9.98 -10.84 7.76
CA VAL A 77 -10.57 -10.38 6.50
C VAL A 77 -12.06 -10.05 6.67
N ASP A 78 -12.80 -10.89 7.40
CA ASP A 78 -14.23 -10.69 7.64
C ASP A 78 -14.49 -9.41 8.43
N MET A 79 -13.72 -9.15 9.50
CA MET A 79 -13.81 -7.90 10.26
C MET A 79 -13.39 -6.69 9.42
N PHE A 80 -12.33 -6.81 8.63
CA PHE A 80 -11.92 -5.74 7.75
C PHE A 80 -13.03 -5.37 6.77
N ARG A 81 -13.68 -6.35 6.18
CA ARG A 81 -14.81 -6.14 5.27
C ARG A 81 -16.02 -5.54 5.97
N GLU A 82 -16.32 -6.00 7.19
CA GLU A 82 -17.45 -5.47 7.99
C GLU A 82 -17.27 -3.98 8.31
N PHE A 83 -16.10 -3.60 8.80
CA PHE A 83 -15.88 -2.26 9.31
C PHE A 83 -15.40 -1.26 8.25
N PHE A 84 -14.60 -1.67 7.27
CA PHE A 84 -13.87 -0.74 6.41
C PHE A 84 -14.24 -0.79 4.92
N MET A 85 -14.81 -1.89 4.44
CA MET A 85 -15.06 -2.11 3.02
C MET A 85 -15.90 -1.00 2.38
N ASP A 86 -16.99 -0.60 3.00
CA ASP A 86 -17.87 0.46 2.50
C ASP A 86 -17.15 1.81 2.45
N SER A 87 -16.41 2.14 3.49
CA SER A 87 -15.66 3.39 3.60
C SER A 87 -14.68 3.57 2.44
N TYR A 88 -13.82 2.56 2.18
CA TYR A 88 -12.86 2.65 1.08
C TYR A 88 -13.53 2.64 -0.29
N LYS A 89 -14.58 1.86 -0.49
CA LYS A 89 -15.35 1.88 -1.76
C LYS A 89 -15.93 3.27 -2.04
N ARG A 90 -16.44 3.94 -1.02
CA ARG A 90 -16.99 5.30 -1.15
C ARG A 90 -15.88 6.31 -1.44
N ILE A 91 -14.75 6.25 -0.72
CA ILE A 91 -13.64 7.18 -0.87
C ILE A 91 -12.97 7.01 -2.25
N TYR A 92 -12.60 5.79 -2.62
CA TYR A 92 -11.95 5.53 -3.92
C TYR A 92 -12.90 5.71 -5.09
N GLY A 93 -14.17 5.30 -4.94
CA GLY A 93 -15.22 5.58 -5.91
C GLY A 93 -15.40 7.08 -6.15
N TYR A 94 -15.38 7.89 -5.09
CA TYR A 94 -15.45 9.35 -5.22
C TYR A 94 -14.30 9.90 -6.07
N TYR A 95 -13.06 9.48 -5.83
CA TYR A 95 -11.91 9.91 -6.62
C TYR A 95 -12.04 9.52 -8.10
N HIS A 96 -12.40 8.27 -8.40
CA HIS A 96 -12.62 7.82 -9.79
C HIS A 96 -13.75 8.60 -10.48
N ASP A 97 -14.87 8.81 -9.80
CA ASP A 97 -16.01 9.58 -10.34
C ASP A 97 -15.66 11.06 -10.63
N HIS A 98 -14.58 11.57 -10.01
CA HIS A 98 -14.10 12.93 -10.21
C HIS A 98 -12.81 13.03 -11.04
N GLY A 99 -12.48 11.97 -11.80
CA GLY A 99 -11.47 11.99 -12.83
C GLY A 99 -10.07 11.56 -12.40
N VAL A 100 -9.91 11.00 -11.21
CA VAL A 100 -8.67 10.33 -10.81
C VAL A 100 -8.55 9.02 -11.57
N GLU A 101 -7.44 8.83 -12.28
CA GLU A 101 -7.22 7.67 -13.14
C GLU A 101 -6.73 6.45 -12.36
N LEU A 102 -5.92 6.66 -11.29
CA LEU A 102 -5.30 5.58 -10.53
C LEU A 102 -5.36 5.84 -9.03
N ILE A 103 -5.75 4.80 -8.29
CA ILE A 103 -5.61 4.73 -6.83
C ILE A 103 -4.40 3.85 -6.48
N ILE A 104 -3.36 4.47 -5.93
CA ILE A 104 -2.22 3.78 -5.35
C ILE A 104 -2.45 3.73 -3.84
N HIS A 105 -2.62 2.53 -3.30
CA HIS A 105 -2.74 2.35 -1.85
C HIS A 105 -1.43 1.87 -1.26
N HIS A 106 -0.89 2.63 -0.31
CA HIS A 106 0.28 2.21 0.46
C HIS A 106 -0.14 1.40 1.68
N ASN A 107 0.46 0.23 1.80
CA ASN A 107 0.38 -0.62 2.98
C ASN A 107 1.62 -1.52 3.03
N ASP A 108 2.53 -1.25 3.96
CA ASP A 108 3.80 -1.97 4.09
C ASP A 108 3.73 -3.11 5.12
N SER A 109 2.66 -3.88 5.07
CA SER A 109 2.40 -5.01 5.97
C SER A 109 2.18 -6.33 5.24
N TYR A 110 2.04 -7.43 5.99
CA TYR A 110 1.47 -8.66 5.46
C TYR A 110 -0.03 -8.45 5.22
N SER A 111 -0.43 -8.35 3.96
CA SER A 111 -1.81 -8.13 3.55
C SER A 111 -2.23 -8.97 2.34
N ALA A 112 -1.49 -10.04 2.03
CA ALA A 112 -1.79 -10.95 0.93
C ALA A 112 -3.25 -11.47 0.97
N THR A 113 -3.79 -11.69 2.15
CA THR A 113 -5.17 -12.16 2.35
C THR A 113 -6.24 -11.10 2.02
N LEU A 114 -5.85 -9.82 1.98
CA LEU A 114 -6.75 -8.70 1.67
C LEU A 114 -6.76 -8.34 0.17
N VAL A 115 -5.94 -8.95 -0.68
CA VAL A 115 -5.87 -8.60 -2.10
C VAL A 115 -7.23 -8.66 -2.81
N PRO A 116 -8.07 -9.69 -2.63
CA PRO A 116 -9.42 -9.67 -3.21
C PRO A 116 -10.28 -8.49 -2.72
N THR A 117 -10.10 -8.09 -1.47
CA THR A 117 -10.80 -6.94 -0.89
C THR A 117 -10.26 -5.61 -1.45
N MET A 118 -8.94 -5.49 -1.63
CA MET A 118 -8.30 -4.34 -2.29
C MET A 118 -8.85 -4.10 -3.70
N ILE A 119 -8.95 -5.17 -4.50
CA ILE A 119 -9.52 -5.13 -5.85
C ILE A 119 -10.98 -4.65 -5.80
N GLU A 120 -11.77 -5.21 -4.89
CA GLU A 120 -13.19 -4.84 -4.74
C GLU A 120 -13.39 -3.40 -4.26
N MET A 121 -12.43 -2.84 -3.51
CA MET A 121 -12.43 -1.43 -3.09
C MET A 121 -12.04 -0.47 -4.21
N GLY A 122 -11.49 -0.95 -5.32
CA GLY A 122 -11.06 -0.13 -6.45
C GLY A 122 -9.62 0.38 -6.33
N ILE A 123 -8.74 -0.38 -5.68
CA ILE A 123 -7.30 -0.10 -5.64
C ILE A 123 -6.67 -0.64 -6.93
N ASP A 124 -5.99 0.23 -7.68
CA ASP A 124 -5.30 -0.12 -8.93
C ASP A 124 -3.86 -0.61 -8.67
N VAL A 125 -3.21 -0.03 -7.68
CA VAL A 125 -1.82 -0.36 -7.32
C VAL A 125 -1.69 -0.52 -5.81
N TRP A 126 -1.24 -1.68 -5.36
CA TRP A 126 -0.79 -1.85 -3.98
C TRP A 126 0.71 -1.54 -3.89
N GLN A 127 1.05 -0.40 -3.28
CA GLN A 127 2.42 0.02 -3.00
C GLN A 127 2.82 -0.33 -1.56
N GLY A 128 4.11 -0.62 -1.34
CA GLY A 128 4.63 -1.11 -0.07
C GLY A 128 4.51 -2.62 0.08
N CYS A 129 4.19 -3.34 -1.01
CA CYS A 129 4.04 -4.79 -0.97
C CYS A 129 5.33 -5.48 -0.55
N MET A 130 5.41 -5.89 0.71
CA MET A 130 6.60 -6.51 1.31
C MET A 130 6.86 -7.92 0.77
N SER A 131 8.13 -8.36 0.80
CA SER A 131 8.58 -9.70 0.38
C SER A 131 7.86 -10.87 1.08
N VAL A 132 7.34 -10.64 2.28
CA VAL A 132 6.57 -11.65 3.06
C VAL A 132 5.22 -12.03 2.42
N ASN A 133 4.75 -11.26 1.43
CA ASN A 133 3.45 -11.46 0.77
C ASN A 133 3.49 -12.43 -0.43
N ASP A 134 4.64 -13.03 -0.77
CA ASP A 134 4.78 -13.94 -1.93
C ASP A 134 4.30 -13.30 -3.24
N LEU A 135 4.95 -12.20 -3.65
CA LEU A 135 4.58 -11.42 -4.83
C LEU A 135 4.44 -12.26 -6.12
N PRO A 136 5.34 -13.20 -6.45
CA PRO A 136 5.19 -13.99 -7.67
C PRO A 136 3.86 -14.77 -7.72
N LYS A 137 3.40 -15.25 -6.56
CA LYS A 137 2.11 -15.93 -6.44
C LYS A 137 0.95 -14.93 -6.60
N LEU A 138 1.01 -13.79 -5.91
CA LEU A 138 -0.04 -12.76 -6.01
C LEU A 138 -0.17 -12.20 -7.42
N ILE A 139 0.95 -11.93 -8.11
CA ILE A 139 0.95 -11.45 -9.50
C ILE A 139 0.30 -12.49 -10.43
N LYS A 140 0.62 -13.76 -10.25
CA LYS A 140 0.04 -14.84 -11.05
C LYS A 140 -1.47 -14.96 -10.85
N GLU A 141 -1.95 -14.73 -9.63
CA GLU A 141 -3.36 -14.91 -9.24
C GLU A 141 -4.20 -13.66 -9.55
N TYR A 142 -3.67 -12.47 -9.26
CA TYR A 142 -4.43 -11.22 -9.27
C TYR A 142 -3.87 -10.12 -10.19
N GLY A 143 -2.72 -10.31 -10.84
CA GLY A 143 -2.03 -9.25 -11.56
C GLY A 143 -2.84 -8.57 -12.68
N LYS A 144 -3.90 -9.21 -13.20
CA LYS A 144 -4.79 -8.60 -14.20
C LYS A 144 -5.74 -7.57 -13.60
N ASP A 145 -5.95 -7.64 -12.30
CA ASP A 145 -6.95 -6.85 -11.58
C ASP A 145 -6.30 -5.80 -10.67
N ILE A 146 -5.04 -6.01 -10.26
CA ILE A 146 -4.26 -5.07 -9.43
C ILE A 146 -2.78 -5.17 -9.77
N THR A 147 -2.05 -4.04 -9.73
CA THR A 147 -0.60 -3.99 -9.89
C THR A 147 0.08 -3.97 -8.51
N PHE A 148 1.18 -4.70 -8.39
CA PHE A 148 1.97 -4.76 -7.16
C PHE A 148 3.23 -3.91 -7.28
N MET A 149 3.46 -3.01 -6.32
CA MET A 149 4.62 -2.13 -6.28
C MET A 149 5.37 -2.32 -4.96
N GLY A 150 6.63 -2.75 -5.03
CA GLY A 150 7.44 -3.05 -3.85
C GLY A 150 8.39 -4.23 -4.06
N GLY A 151 8.43 -5.11 -3.09
CA GLY A 151 9.07 -6.42 -3.13
C GLY A 151 10.54 -6.45 -2.75
N ILE A 152 11.30 -5.36 -2.90
CA ILE A 152 12.69 -5.32 -2.47
C ILE A 152 12.72 -5.26 -0.94
N ASP A 153 13.32 -6.29 -0.36
CA ASP A 153 13.35 -6.50 1.08
C ASP A 153 14.37 -5.54 1.74
N ASN A 154 13.87 -4.44 2.29
CA ASN A 154 14.70 -3.47 3.01
C ASN A 154 15.53 -4.14 4.14
N GLY A 155 15.00 -5.15 4.82
CA GLY A 155 15.74 -5.88 5.84
C GLY A 155 16.96 -6.61 5.33
N LYS A 156 17.03 -6.89 4.03
CA LYS A 156 18.19 -7.50 3.37
C LYS A 156 19.15 -6.47 2.80
N VAL A 157 18.65 -5.42 2.18
CA VAL A 157 19.46 -4.47 1.42
C VAL A 157 19.84 -3.20 2.21
N ASP A 158 18.97 -2.73 3.11
CA ASP A 158 19.18 -1.49 3.87
C ASP A 158 19.90 -1.76 5.20
N ARG A 159 21.18 -2.11 5.08
CA ARG A 159 22.07 -2.52 6.18
C ARG A 159 23.38 -1.76 6.15
N PHE A 160 24.02 -1.57 7.31
CA PHE A 160 25.33 -0.91 7.38
C PHE A 160 26.46 -1.66 6.67
N ASP A 161 26.32 -2.98 6.49
CA ASP A 161 27.28 -3.84 5.80
C ASP A 161 26.84 -4.17 4.36
N TRP A 162 25.91 -3.40 3.79
CA TRP A 162 25.45 -3.57 2.43
C TRP A 162 26.61 -3.47 1.41
N ASN A 163 26.47 -4.14 0.30
CA ASN A 163 27.38 -4.06 -0.84
C ASN A 163 26.59 -4.25 -2.13
N GLN A 164 27.23 -3.96 -3.25
CA GLN A 164 26.59 -4.02 -4.57
C GLN A 164 26.06 -5.42 -4.91
N GLU A 165 26.81 -6.48 -4.56
CA GLU A 165 26.42 -7.87 -4.83
C GLU A 165 25.09 -8.25 -4.13
N MET A 166 24.89 -7.80 -2.89
CA MET A 166 23.64 -8.02 -2.15
C MET A 166 22.45 -7.32 -2.82
N ILE A 167 22.66 -6.12 -3.34
CA ILE A 167 21.63 -5.36 -4.06
C ILE A 167 21.28 -6.08 -5.37
N GLU A 168 22.29 -6.44 -6.17
CA GLU A 168 22.12 -7.13 -7.44
C GLU A 168 21.38 -8.47 -7.23
N GLU A 169 21.84 -9.32 -6.31
CA GLU A 169 21.20 -10.60 -6.04
C GLU A 169 19.74 -10.46 -5.65
N SER A 170 19.43 -9.53 -4.74
CA SER A 170 18.07 -9.32 -4.26
C SER A 170 17.13 -8.76 -5.34
N THR A 171 17.62 -7.78 -6.12
CA THR A 171 16.82 -7.09 -7.14
C THR A 171 16.62 -7.96 -8.38
N ASP A 172 17.68 -8.58 -8.90
CA ASP A 172 17.63 -9.45 -10.08
C ASP A 172 16.70 -10.62 -9.87
N GLN A 173 16.85 -11.31 -8.73
CA GLN A 173 16.01 -12.47 -8.42
C GLN A 173 14.53 -12.07 -8.35
N LEU A 174 14.21 -10.98 -7.65
CA LEU A 174 12.84 -10.48 -7.54
C LEU A 174 12.25 -10.13 -8.90
N CYS A 175 12.98 -9.36 -9.73
CA CYS A 175 12.51 -8.96 -11.06
C CYS A 175 12.25 -10.17 -11.96
N ARG A 176 13.11 -11.18 -11.93
CA ARG A 176 12.94 -12.42 -12.72
C ARG A 176 11.74 -13.24 -12.24
N ASP A 177 11.55 -13.36 -10.92
CA ASP A 177 10.46 -14.14 -10.33
C ASP A 177 9.09 -13.48 -10.55
N CYS A 178 9.02 -12.15 -10.45
CA CYS A 178 7.79 -11.38 -10.64
C CYS A 178 7.46 -11.13 -12.13
N GLY A 179 8.46 -11.09 -13.01
CA GLY A 179 8.26 -10.92 -14.45
C GLY A 179 7.99 -9.46 -14.86
N LYS A 180 7.46 -9.28 -16.09
CA LYS A 180 7.38 -7.98 -16.76
C LYS A 180 6.08 -7.20 -16.57
N LEU A 181 5.02 -7.86 -16.12
CA LEU A 181 3.67 -7.27 -16.11
C LEU A 181 3.11 -7.27 -14.69
N TYR A 182 2.34 -6.24 -14.38
CA TYR A 182 1.62 -6.10 -13.11
C TYR A 182 2.54 -5.96 -11.89
N PHE A 183 3.80 -5.61 -12.12
CA PHE A 183 4.81 -5.47 -11.09
C PHE A 183 5.69 -4.23 -11.33
N ILE A 184 5.91 -3.44 -10.27
CA ILE A 184 6.81 -2.29 -10.25
C ILE A 184 7.79 -2.51 -9.09
N PRO A 185 9.05 -2.91 -9.36
CA PRO A 185 10.03 -3.13 -8.31
C PRO A 185 10.39 -1.82 -7.62
N CYS A 186 10.38 -1.81 -6.31
CA CYS A 186 10.93 -0.73 -5.49
C CYS A 186 11.18 -1.22 -4.06
N THR A 187 11.85 -0.42 -3.27
CA THR A 187 11.88 -0.61 -1.80
C THR A 187 10.48 -0.44 -1.23
N THR A 188 10.16 -1.16 -0.17
CA THR A 188 8.79 -1.16 0.39
C THR A 188 8.52 0.07 1.24
N HIS A 189 9.56 0.63 1.85
CA HIS A 189 9.47 1.85 2.65
C HIS A 189 10.70 2.73 2.44
N GLY A 190 10.58 3.95 2.89
CA GLY A 190 11.66 4.90 2.91
C GLY A 190 11.82 5.67 1.61
N LEU A 191 12.44 6.80 1.78
CA LEU A 191 12.99 7.65 0.75
C LEU A 191 14.51 7.64 0.93
N ASN A 192 15.26 8.20 -0.01
CA ASN A 192 16.72 8.24 0.05
C ASN A 192 17.29 8.76 1.39
N PHE A 193 16.56 9.64 2.09
CA PHE A 193 16.98 10.19 3.38
C PHE A 193 16.64 9.26 4.57
N SER A 194 15.81 8.25 4.40
CA SER A 194 15.45 7.27 5.45
C SER A 194 16.19 5.94 5.31
N CYS A 195 16.88 5.72 4.19
CA CYS A 195 17.75 4.57 3.96
C CYS A 195 19.20 4.87 4.36
N ILE A 196 19.97 3.81 4.57
CA ILE A 196 21.42 3.91 4.74
C ILE A 196 22.03 4.56 3.48
N PRO A 197 22.96 5.52 3.62
CA PRO A 197 23.51 6.23 2.49
C PRO A 197 24.02 5.31 1.37
N GLY A 198 23.55 5.54 0.15
CA GLY A 198 23.93 4.83 -1.06
C GLY A 198 23.05 3.61 -1.38
N VAL A 199 22.28 3.09 -0.44
CA VAL A 199 21.41 1.92 -0.67
C VAL A 199 20.31 2.24 -1.67
N TYR A 200 19.61 3.36 -1.48
CA TYR A 200 18.51 3.76 -2.36
C TYR A 200 18.98 3.90 -3.81
N GLU A 201 20.08 4.62 -4.01
CA GLU A 201 20.68 4.87 -5.33
C GLU A 201 21.19 3.57 -5.98
N ALA A 202 21.74 2.63 -5.19
CA ALA A 202 22.20 1.35 -5.70
C ALA A 202 21.02 0.47 -6.15
N VAL A 203 19.94 0.44 -5.38
CA VAL A 203 18.70 -0.27 -5.75
C VAL A 203 18.09 0.31 -7.02
N ASP A 204 17.99 1.63 -7.12
CA ASP A 204 17.42 2.33 -8.27
C ASP A 204 18.22 2.03 -9.56
N GLN A 205 19.55 2.07 -9.48
CA GLN A 205 20.44 1.73 -10.59
C GLN A 205 20.29 0.26 -11.04
N GLU A 206 20.10 -0.66 -10.11
CA GLU A 206 19.92 -2.06 -10.43
C GLU A 206 18.54 -2.34 -11.05
N ILE A 207 17.49 -1.66 -10.58
CA ILE A 207 16.16 -1.68 -11.21
C ILE A 207 16.25 -1.17 -12.66
N ASP A 208 16.96 -0.08 -12.89
CA ASP A 208 17.20 0.47 -14.23
C ASP A 208 17.92 -0.51 -15.16
N LYS A 209 18.93 -1.22 -14.64
CA LYS A 209 19.65 -2.28 -15.37
C LYS A 209 18.69 -3.42 -15.71
N MET A 210 17.96 -3.95 -14.74
CA MET A 210 17.00 -5.03 -14.96
C MET A 210 15.89 -4.63 -15.93
N THR A 211 15.42 -3.39 -15.90
CA THR A 211 14.45 -2.88 -16.87
C THR A 211 15.00 -2.98 -18.29
N LYS A 212 16.26 -2.57 -18.54
CA LYS A 212 16.89 -2.63 -19.86
C LYS A 212 17.16 -4.08 -20.32
N GLU A 213 17.42 -5.00 -19.38
CA GLU A 213 17.64 -6.41 -19.71
C GLU A 213 16.33 -7.15 -20.03
N MET A 214 15.24 -6.77 -19.36
CA MET A 214 13.96 -7.46 -19.47
C MET A 214 13.07 -6.92 -20.60
N PHE A 215 13.20 -5.64 -20.98
CA PHE A 215 12.38 -4.96 -21.99
C PHE A 215 13.19 -4.49 -23.20
#